data_7752cb1e60ea11abde956438008fc4bb
#
_entry.id   7752cb1e60ea11abde956438008fc4bb
#
_cell.length_a   1.000
_cell.length_b   1.000
_cell.length_c   1.000
_cell.angle_alpha   90.00
_cell.angle_beta   90.00
_cell.angle_gamma   90.00
#
_symmetry.space_group_name_H-M   'P 1'
#
loop_
_entity.id
_entity.type
_entity.pdbx_description
1 polymer ?
#
loop_
_entity_poly.entity_id
_entity_poly.type
_entity_poly.pdbx_seq_one_letter_code
_entity_poly.pdbx_strand_id
1 'polypeptide(L)'
;MRHLWSCILLFFLISCNSDGTNRNPYLQEVSFRFDLNLNLPSYNKLSTIGNPVYIPNNGVGTRGAYVMKTGFDTFFAFEASCPNHTPNNCSTMSLDGQNVVCSCEDFTYNLFTGEQLNRPDDGKRYYDLLFYRTTQRGNIITISN
;
A
#
# COMPACT_ATOMS: atom_id res chain seq x y z
N MET A 1 36.67 -13.28 44.04
CA MET A 1 36.04 -13.98 42.91
C MET A 1 34.52 -13.86 42.84
N ARG A 2 33.85 -13.28 43.84
CA ARG A 2 32.36 -13.12 43.84
C ARG A 2 31.84 -11.87 43.11
N HIS A 3 32.70 -10.93 42.79
CA HIS A 3 32.28 -9.65 42.11
C HIS A 3 32.48 -9.68 40.59
N LEU A 4 33.19 -10.66 40.04
CA LEU A 4 33.40 -10.80 38.60
C LEU A 4 32.15 -11.33 37.87
N TRP A 5 31.31 -12.10 38.52
CA TRP A 5 30.08 -12.66 37.95
C TRP A 5 28.94 -11.65 37.87
N SER A 6 28.94 -10.58 38.72
CA SER A 6 27.91 -9.53 38.71
C SER A 6 28.05 -8.59 37.52
N CYS A 7 29.25 -8.41 36.96
CA CYS A 7 29.46 -7.55 35.78
C CYS A 7 29.08 -8.21 34.44
N ILE A 8 29.08 -9.54 34.38
CA ILE A 8 28.73 -10.28 33.15
C ILE A 8 27.21 -10.26 32.87
N LEU A 9 26.40 -10.14 33.91
CA LEU A 9 24.93 -10.11 33.79
C LEU A 9 24.36 -8.77 33.26
N LEU A 10 25.15 -7.70 33.27
CA LEU A 10 24.70 -6.35 32.90
C LEU A 10 24.89 -6.05 31.41
N PHE A 11 25.55 -6.90 30.62
CA PHE A 11 25.87 -6.66 29.21
C PHE A 11 24.87 -7.24 28.22
N PHE A 12 23.79 -7.89 28.67
CA PHE A 12 22.80 -8.54 27.81
C PHE A 12 21.55 -7.73 27.50
N LEU A 13 21.46 -6.46 27.93
CA LEU A 13 20.24 -5.67 27.77
C LEU A 13 20.31 -4.53 26.72
N ILE A 14 21.34 -4.50 25.87
CA ILE A 14 21.42 -3.51 24.80
C ILE A 14 21.34 -4.21 23.43
N SER A 15 20.29 -4.97 23.19
CA SER A 15 19.87 -5.32 21.84
C SER A 15 18.55 -4.62 21.56
N CYS A 16 18.59 -3.30 21.45
CA CYS A 16 17.55 -2.54 20.80
C CYS A 16 17.81 -2.64 19.31
N ASN A 17 17.26 -3.68 18.66
CA ASN A 17 17.08 -3.66 17.22
C ASN A 17 16.11 -2.53 16.92
N SER A 18 16.64 -1.39 16.49
CA SER A 18 15.85 -0.43 15.73
C SER A 18 15.59 -1.08 14.37
N ASP A 19 14.52 -1.86 14.28
CA ASP A 19 13.92 -2.18 12.98
C ASP A 19 13.60 -0.84 12.33
N GLY A 20 14.46 -0.41 11.42
CA GLY A 20 14.24 0.79 10.62
C GLY A 20 12.89 0.58 9.94
N THR A 21 11.87 1.27 10.43
CA THR A 21 10.52 1.19 9.87
C THR A 21 10.64 1.50 8.38
N ASN A 22 10.34 0.50 7.56
CA ASN A 22 10.37 0.59 6.09
C ASN A 22 9.18 1.44 5.58
N ARG A 23 8.85 2.47 6.34
CA ARG A 23 7.70 3.35 6.17
C ARG A 23 7.95 4.32 5.03
N ASN A 24 6.95 4.50 4.19
CA ASN A 24 7.01 5.51 3.14
C ASN A 24 7.00 6.92 3.78
N PRO A 25 8.02 7.77 3.54
CA PRO A 25 8.11 9.10 4.16
C PRO A 25 7.15 10.12 3.53
N TYR A 26 6.61 9.84 2.34
CA TYR A 26 5.75 10.76 1.59
C TYR A 26 4.26 10.55 1.88
N LEU A 27 3.85 9.31 2.20
CA LEU A 27 2.46 8.96 2.41
C LEU A 27 2.16 8.78 3.90
N GLN A 28 1.10 9.43 4.37
CA GLN A 28 0.60 9.21 5.73
C GLN A 28 -0.28 7.96 5.74
N GLU A 29 -0.03 7.08 6.70
CA GLU A 29 -0.91 5.94 6.97
C GLU A 29 -2.15 6.42 7.72
N VAL A 30 -3.18 6.82 6.97
CA VAL A 30 -4.46 7.26 7.51
C VAL A 30 -5.27 6.03 7.92
N SER A 31 -5.73 5.96 9.16
CA SER A 31 -6.61 4.88 9.60
C SER A 31 -8.00 5.07 8.99
N PHE A 32 -8.48 4.05 8.27
CA PHE A 32 -9.82 4.03 7.69
C PHE A 32 -10.35 2.60 7.56
N ARG A 33 -11.67 2.52 7.32
CA ARG A 33 -12.37 1.29 6.91
C ARG A 33 -13.44 1.67 5.90
N PHE A 34 -13.49 0.96 4.77
CA PHE A 34 -14.48 1.17 3.72
C PHE A 34 -14.97 -0.16 3.16
N ASP A 35 -16.29 -0.31 3.04
CA ASP A 35 -16.93 -1.53 2.58
C ASP A 35 -17.44 -1.36 1.13
N LEU A 36 -17.03 -2.27 0.25
CA LEU A 36 -17.39 -2.35 -1.17
C LEU A 36 -18.40 -3.47 -1.36
N ASN A 37 -19.60 -3.15 -1.79
CA ASN A 37 -20.62 -4.18 -2.09
C ASN A 37 -20.56 -4.55 -3.59
N LEU A 38 -20.12 -5.78 -3.89
CA LEU A 38 -19.97 -6.29 -5.26
C LEU A 38 -21.29 -6.33 -6.06
N ASN A 39 -22.44 -6.28 -5.39
CA ASN A 39 -23.75 -6.22 -6.06
C ASN A 39 -24.05 -4.82 -6.65
N LEU A 40 -23.29 -3.80 -6.27
CA LEU A 40 -23.44 -2.46 -6.82
C LEU A 40 -22.76 -2.34 -8.19
N PRO A 41 -23.39 -1.69 -9.17
CA PRO A 41 -22.79 -1.49 -10.49
C PRO A 41 -21.41 -0.86 -10.48
N SER A 42 -21.14 0.02 -9.51
CA SER A 42 -19.84 0.69 -9.34
C SER A 42 -18.67 -0.27 -9.05
N TYR A 43 -18.97 -1.45 -8.48
CA TYR A 43 -17.95 -2.40 -8.02
C TYR A 43 -18.04 -3.77 -8.71
N ASN A 44 -18.98 -3.97 -9.64
CA ASN A 44 -19.19 -5.26 -10.31
C ASN A 44 -17.95 -5.73 -11.11
N LYS A 45 -17.11 -4.80 -11.58
CA LYS A 45 -15.83 -5.13 -12.25
C LYS A 45 -14.89 -5.95 -11.35
N LEU A 46 -14.98 -5.80 -10.02
CA LEU A 46 -14.21 -6.58 -9.06
C LEU A 46 -14.62 -8.07 -8.99
N SER A 47 -15.70 -8.48 -9.65
CA SER A 47 -16.06 -9.89 -9.80
C SER A 47 -15.10 -10.65 -10.70
N THR A 48 -14.38 -9.98 -11.58
CA THR A 48 -13.43 -10.56 -12.55
C THR A 48 -11.99 -10.22 -12.15
N ILE A 49 -11.10 -11.21 -12.21
CA ILE A 49 -9.67 -11.04 -11.94
C ILE A 49 -9.05 -10.05 -12.93
N GLY A 50 -8.19 -9.17 -12.44
CA GLY A 50 -7.40 -8.24 -13.24
C GLY A 50 -8.16 -6.97 -13.67
N ASN A 51 -9.38 -6.74 -13.16
CA ASN A 51 -10.12 -5.51 -13.43
C ASN A 51 -10.05 -4.57 -12.21
N PRO A 52 -9.22 -3.54 -12.23
CA PRO A 52 -9.13 -2.59 -11.13
C PRO A 52 -10.31 -1.61 -11.11
N VAL A 53 -10.64 -1.16 -9.91
CA VAL A 53 -11.62 -0.11 -9.64
C VAL A 53 -10.97 0.97 -8.78
N TYR A 54 -11.12 2.23 -9.18
CA TYR A 54 -10.72 3.37 -8.38
C TYR A 54 -11.83 3.77 -7.40
N ILE A 55 -11.47 3.98 -6.15
CA ILE A 55 -12.36 4.37 -5.05
C ILE A 55 -11.99 5.80 -4.62
N PRO A 56 -12.66 6.85 -5.14
CA PRO A 56 -12.33 8.26 -4.87
C PRO A 56 -12.96 8.79 -3.58
N ASN A 57 -13.29 7.91 -2.61
CA ASN A 57 -14.04 8.31 -1.44
C ASN A 57 -13.20 9.12 -0.46
N ASN A 58 -13.76 10.23 0.02
CA ASN A 58 -13.16 10.98 1.12
C ASN A 58 -13.01 10.09 2.36
N GLY A 59 -11.84 10.12 2.97
CA GLY A 59 -11.50 9.29 4.12
C GLY A 59 -11.00 7.89 3.77
N VAL A 60 -10.83 7.57 2.49
CA VAL A 60 -10.13 6.36 2.03
C VAL A 60 -8.73 6.78 1.57
N GLY A 61 -7.73 6.45 2.39
CA GLY A 61 -6.34 6.83 2.10
C GLY A 61 -6.13 8.35 1.98
N THR A 62 -5.09 8.72 1.26
CA THR A 62 -4.74 10.13 0.95
C THR A 62 -5.47 10.64 -0.28
N ARG A 63 -5.57 9.82 -1.34
CA ARG A 63 -6.18 10.16 -2.64
C ARG A 63 -7.19 9.11 -3.10
N GLY A 64 -7.74 8.30 -2.19
CA GLY A 64 -8.55 7.15 -2.51
C GLY A 64 -7.74 5.87 -2.61
N ALA A 65 -8.32 4.83 -3.17
CA ALA A 65 -7.65 3.53 -3.33
C ALA A 65 -7.95 2.90 -4.69
N TYR A 66 -7.00 2.15 -5.22
CA TYR A 66 -7.23 1.19 -6.30
C TYR A 66 -7.44 -0.18 -5.69
N VAL A 67 -8.52 -0.84 -6.08
CA VAL A 67 -8.85 -2.21 -5.65
C VAL A 67 -8.92 -3.10 -6.88
N MET A 68 -8.34 -4.28 -6.82
CA MET A 68 -8.37 -5.26 -7.90
C MET A 68 -8.51 -6.67 -7.35
N LYS A 69 -9.32 -7.51 -7.99
CA LYS A 69 -9.34 -8.94 -7.73
C LYS A 69 -8.10 -9.58 -8.37
N THR A 70 -7.27 -10.24 -7.57
CA THR A 70 -6.00 -10.83 -8.01
C THR A 70 -6.02 -12.36 -8.04
N GLY A 71 -7.02 -12.97 -7.39
CA GLY A 71 -7.20 -14.41 -7.33
C GLY A 71 -8.65 -14.79 -7.07
N PHE A 72 -8.92 -16.07 -6.75
CA PHE A 72 -10.28 -16.59 -6.57
C PHE A 72 -11.06 -15.79 -5.51
N ASP A 73 -10.53 -15.70 -4.29
CA ASP A 73 -11.09 -14.90 -3.18
C ASP A 73 -10.07 -13.90 -2.66
N THR A 74 -9.18 -13.42 -3.54
CA THR A 74 -8.09 -12.55 -3.17
C THR A 74 -8.23 -11.20 -3.86
N PHE A 75 -8.15 -10.14 -3.06
CA PHE A 75 -8.18 -8.76 -3.53
C PHE A 75 -6.96 -8.03 -3.01
N PHE A 76 -6.40 -7.17 -3.84
CA PHE A 76 -5.40 -6.21 -3.42
C PHE A 76 -5.97 -4.81 -3.49
N ALA A 77 -5.57 -3.98 -2.53
CA ALA A 77 -5.93 -2.58 -2.47
C ALA A 77 -4.67 -1.75 -2.19
N PHE A 78 -4.53 -0.65 -2.92
CA PHE A 78 -3.40 0.24 -2.81
C PHE A 78 -3.85 1.69 -2.74
N GLU A 79 -3.07 2.52 -2.03
CA GLU A 79 -3.22 3.96 -2.04
C GLU A 79 -3.17 4.49 -3.49
N ALA A 80 -4.06 5.42 -3.83
CA ALA A 80 -4.09 6.01 -5.17
C ALA A 80 -3.12 7.19 -5.33
N SER A 81 -2.52 7.67 -4.26
CA SER A 81 -1.46 8.67 -4.32
C SER A 81 -0.13 8.05 -4.72
N CYS A 82 0.60 8.72 -5.58
CA CYS A 82 1.96 8.36 -5.98
C CYS A 82 2.88 8.23 -4.76
N PRO A 83 3.63 7.11 -4.59
CA PRO A 83 4.38 6.85 -3.36
C PRO A 83 5.75 7.53 -3.28
N ASN A 84 6.21 8.20 -4.34
CA ASN A 84 7.59 8.69 -4.43
C ASN A 84 7.75 10.21 -4.34
N HIS A 85 6.69 10.92 -3.96
CA HIS A 85 6.74 12.35 -3.65
C HIS A 85 5.61 12.74 -2.69
N THR A 86 5.76 13.91 -2.05
CA THR A 86 4.70 14.48 -1.20
C THR A 86 3.43 14.75 -2.02
N PRO A 87 2.24 14.37 -1.52
CA PRO A 87 0.99 14.51 -2.24
C PRO A 87 0.71 15.96 -2.69
N ASN A 88 0.43 16.12 -3.98
CA ASN A 88 0.09 17.38 -4.64
C ASN A 88 -1.00 17.16 -5.71
N ASN A 89 -1.23 18.12 -6.61
CA ASN A 89 -2.33 18.05 -7.58
C ASN A 89 -2.18 16.96 -8.66
N CYS A 90 -0.95 16.49 -8.96
CA CYS A 90 -0.70 15.40 -9.93
C CYS A 90 -0.53 14.03 -9.27
N SER A 91 -0.65 13.93 -7.93
CA SER A 91 -0.33 12.70 -7.20
C SER A 91 -1.33 11.56 -7.37
N THR A 92 -2.59 11.86 -7.73
CA THR A 92 -3.55 10.78 -7.99
C THR A 92 -3.16 10.09 -9.28
N MET A 93 -2.74 8.82 -9.16
CA MET A 93 -2.34 8.03 -10.31
C MET A 93 -3.53 7.74 -11.25
N SER A 94 -3.26 7.48 -12.51
CA SER A 94 -4.24 7.06 -13.51
C SER A 94 -4.13 5.57 -13.82
N LEU A 95 -5.27 4.92 -14.10
CA LEU A 95 -5.31 3.53 -14.53
C LEU A 95 -4.79 3.38 -15.97
N ASP A 96 -3.93 2.40 -16.17
CA ASP A 96 -3.50 1.90 -17.48
C ASP A 96 -3.54 0.36 -17.47
N GLY A 97 -4.68 -0.18 -17.85
CA GLY A 97 -4.96 -1.62 -17.76
C GLY A 97 -4.90 -2.13 -16.32
N GLN A 98 -3.91 -2.95 -16.01
CA GLN A 98 -3.65 -3.52 -14.68
C GLN A 98 -2.52 -2.79 -13.94
N ASN A 99 -2.11 -1.66 -14.48
CA ASN A 99 -1.10 -0.79 -13.89
C ASN A 99 -1.73 0.55 -13.48
N VAL A 100 -0.99 1.29 -12.69
CA VAL A 100 -1.27 2.71 -12.40
C VAL A 100 -0.04 3.55 -12.73
N VAL A 101 -0.26 4.73 -13.26
CA VAL A 101 0.79 5.65 -13.68
C VAL A 101 0.69 6.94 -12.88
N CYS A 102 1.82 7.35 -12.29
CA CYS A 102 1.99 8.65 -11.65
C CYS A 102 2.28 9.71 -12.73
N SER A 103 1.37 10.66 -12.92
CA SER A 103 1.56 11.71 -13.92
C SER A 103 2.60 12.78 -13.55
N CYS A 104 3.13 12.75 -12.31
CA CYS A 104 4.17 13.68 -11.88
C CYS A 104 5.57 13.29 -12.40
N GLU A 105 5.89 11.99 -12.38
CA GLU A 105 7.21 11.44 -12.71
C GLU A 105 7.16 10.31 -13.76
N ASP A 106 6.01 10.01 -14.33
CA ASP A 106 5.78 8.90 -15.27
C ASP A 106 6.15 7.51 -14.68
N PHE A 107 6.10 7.38 -13.34
CA PHE A 107 6.33 6.10 -12.70
C PHE A 107 5.12 5.19 -12.85
N THR A 108 5.39 3.96 -13.25
CA THR A 108 4.38 2.92 -13.49
C THR A 108 4.48 1.84 -12.43
N TYR A 109 3.33 1.43 -11.87
CA TYR A 109 3.24 0.40 -10.84
C TYR A 109 2.25 -0.67 -11.25
N ASN A 110 2.54 -1.92 -10.90
CA ASN A 110 1.67 -3.06 -11.20
C ASN A 110 0.70 -3.32 -10.03
N LEU A 111 -0.60 -3.47 -10.31
CA LEU A 111 -1.62 -3.72 -9.29
C LEU A 111 -1.73 -5.18 -8.82
N PHE A 112 -1.02 -6.13 -9.45
CA PHE A 112 -0.90 -7.50 -8.93
C PHE A 112 0.20 -7.64 -7.88
N THR A 113 1.24 -6.82 -7.93
CA THR A 113 2.41 -6.92 -7.04
C THR A 113 2.61 -5.69 -6.17
N GLY A 114 2.12 -4.53 -6.60
CA GLY A 114 2.39 -3.22 -5.99
C GLY A 114 3.72 -2.63 -6.41
N GLU A 115 4.55 -3.34 -7.17
CA GLU A 115 5.92 -2.95 -7.51
C GLU A 115 5.99 -1.87 -8.58
N GLN A 116 6.98 -1.00 -8.44
CA GLN A 116 7.35 -0.03 -9.47
C GLN A 116 8.06 -0.73 -10.64
N LEU A 117 7.49 -0.61 -11.85
CA LEU A 117 7.98 -1.31 -13.05
C LEU A 117 9.16 -0.60 -13.73
N ASN A 118 9.21 0.73 -13.69
CA ASN A 118 10.20 1.56 -14.36
C ASN A 118 11.09 2.33 -13.37
N ARG A 119 11.56 1.65 -12.33
CA ARG A 119 12.43 2.21 -11.30
C ARG A 119 13.74 2.71 -11.90
N PRO A 120 14.10 4.01 -11.72
CA PRO A 120 15.39 4.52 -12.18
C PRO A 120 16.57 3.86 -11.44
N ASP A 121 17.68 3.66 -12.16
CA ASP A 121 18.95 3.20 -11.57
C ASP A 121 19.86 4.43 -11.32
N ASP A 122 19.43 5.27 -10.37
CA ASP A 122 20.13 6.52 -9.99
C ASP A 122 20.66 6.51 -8.55
N GLY A 123 20.60 5.33 -7.90
CA GLY A 123 21.05 5.13 -6.52
C GLY A 123 20.12 5.70 -5.45
N LYS A 124 18.96 6.28 -5.83
CA LYS A 124 17.96 6.76 -4.88
C LYS A 124 17.06 5.62 -4.43
N ARG A 125 16.45 5.80 -3.26
CA ARG A 125 15.42 4.90 -2.77
C ARG A 125 14.06 5.26 -3.36
N TYR A 126 13.43 4.29 -4.01
CA TYR A 126 12.06 4.37 -4.49
C TYR A 126 11.16 3.41 -3.73
N TYR A 127 9.90 3.79 -3.58
CA TYR A 127 8.90 3.05 -2.84
C TYR A 127 7.86 2.47 -3.79
N ASP A 128 7.44 1.26 -3.49
CA ASP A 128 6.33 0.59 -4.11
C ASP A 128 4.99 1.15 -3.61
N LEU A 129 3.87 0.71 -4.17
CA LEU A 129 2.55 1.16 -3.76
C LEU A 129 2.30 0.86 -2.27
N LEU A 130 1.68 1.80 -1.55
CA LEU A 130 1.24 1.58 -0.19
C LEU A 130 0.03 0.64 -0.19
N PHE A 131 0.21 -0.53 0.42
CA PHE A 131 -0.80 -1.58 0.48
C PHE A 131 -1.80 -1.37 1.61
N TYR A 132 -3.08 -1.61 1.32
CA TYR A 132 -4.17 -1.64 2.28
C TYR A 132 -4.67 -3.08 2.48
N ARG A 133 -5.07 -3.40 3.71
CA ARG A 133 -5.64 -4.71 4.04
C ARG A 133 -6.99 -4.89 3.35
N THR A 134 -7.23 -6.09 2.86
CA THR A 134 -8.50 -6.48 2.28
C THR A 134 -9.06 -7.71 3.00
N THR A 135 -10.35 -7.71 3.24
CA THR A 135 -11.08 -8.91 3.72
C THR A 135 -12.38 -9.03 2.96
N GLN A 136 -12.75 -10.26 2.58
CA GLN A 136 -14.02 -10.55 1.93
C GLN A 136 -14.96 -11.32 2.87
N ARG A 137 -16.23 -10.89 2.91
CA ARG A 137 -17.32 -11.62 3.57
C ARG A 137 -18.54 -11.60 2.66
N GLY A 138 -18.83 -12.76 2.02
CA GLY A 138 -19.86 -12.82 0.98
C GLY A 138 -19.57 -11.84 -0.15
N ASN A 139 -20.52 -10.95 -0.44
CA ASN A 139 -20.41 -9.94 -1.49
C ASN A 139 -19.83 -8.59 -1.01
N ILE A 140 -19.32 -8.54 0.23
CA ILE A 140 -18.69 -7.33 0.77
C ILE A 140 -17.18 -7.52 0.84
N ILE A 141 -16.44 -6.61 0.23
CA ILE A 141 -15.00 -6.47 0.40
C ILE A 141 -14.77 -5.26 1.31
N THR A 142 -14.10 -5.48 2.43
CA THR A 142 -13.65 -4.40 3.31
C THR A 142 -12.21 -4.07 3.00
N ILE A 143 -11.91 -2.81 2.75
CA ILE A 143 -10.55 -2.27 2.71
C ILE A 143 -10.27 -1.45 3.96
N SER A 144 -9.07 -1.55 4.50
CA SER A 144 -8.69 -0.85 5.74
C SER A 144 -7.19 -0.66 5.84
N ASN A 145 -6.80 0.31 6.66
CA ASN A 145 -5.42 0.54 7.07
C ASN A 145 -5.32 0.49 8.58
#